data_5224b2800ea8abc9b78147246029e3ab
#
_entry.id   5224b2800ea8abc9b78147246029e3ab
#
_cell.length_a   1.000
_cell.length_b   1.000
_cell.length_c   1.000
_cell.angle_alpha   90.00
_cell.angle_beta   90.00
_cell.angle_gamma   90.00
#
_symmetry.space_group_name_H-M   'P 1'
#
loop_
_entity.id
_entity.type
_entity.pdbx_description
1 polymer ?
#
loop_
_entity_poly.entity_id
_entity_poly.type
_entity_poly.pdbx_seq_one_letter_code
_entity_poly.pdbx_strand_id
1 'polypeptide(L)'
;LKPTSLLGLSLELIGEVAEPGPYPADARVGRFFRGRRFLGSRDRRFISGAVYAWLRFHDRARPRWLSWLELRNLDAIEDSSEQGRFLLDILAMAQDGVFPWEFTPTCEAILEWGDLDGHSLESQVRQAASDSFLDKDCWPADPEERFAAECSMPLWLGKLIRKQYGEERGLELARELCSPASVDLRVNSRRASRKKVMRSLQRETEAEVELSNFSSTGLRLDRRINLTATTASRKSWIEVQDEGSQAAVYSTDAAPGMTVIDACAGSGGKTLALADIIFREEEGTEVPAHLQSRLVACEVHHKKLQELRRRTKDASLGGQVEYALIGEHGDLSNTLPRAHLVLVDSPCTGLGTLRRNPEAKNRYGEKDVRRFQSLQLEILERFASLVRPRGRLVYVTCSFIEAECDEVVQLFEERHPEFVPSPSFWAGKRLPAACLDEHKIRLGPSISGTDAFFIASWKLEKPAAKD
;
A
#
# COMPACT_ATOMS: atom_id res chain seq x y z
N LEU A 1 -6.71 8.46 29.51
CA LEU A 1 -8.17 8.46 29.60
C LEU A 1 -8.68 7.19 30.31
N LYS A 2 -9.97 7.18 30.76
CA LYS A 2 -10.65 5.98 31.25
C LYS A 2 -10.93 5.01 30.07
N PRO A 3 -11.04 3.69 30.31
CA PRO A 3 -11.35 2.70 29.28
C PRO A 3 -12.60 3.03 28.45
N THR A 4 -13.71 3.41 29.13
CA THR A 4 -14.95 3.81 28.48
C THR A 4 -14.81 5.00 27.53
N SER A 5 -14.02 6.01 27.91
CA SER A 5 -13.72 7.17 27.05
C SER A 5 -12.87 6.78 25.82
N LEU A 6 -11.92 5.86 26.00
CA LEU A 6 -11.11 5.33 24.88
C LEU A 6 -11.98 4.53 23.91
N LEU A 7 -12.90 3.72 24.43
CA LEU A 7 -13.86 2.96 23.63
C LEU A 7 -14.76 3.90 22.82
N GLY A 8 -15.40 4.89 23.45
CA GLY A 8 -16.28 5.85 22.78
C GLY A 8 -15.57 6.62 21.65
N LEU A 9 -14.35 7.10 21.90
CA LEU A 9 -13.54 7.78 20.86
C LEU A 9 -13.09 6.83 19.74
N SER A 10 -12.87 5.54 20.06
CA SER A 10 -12.56 4.54 19.04
C SER A 10 -13.77 4.27 18.15
N LEU A 11 -14.96 4.14 18.72
CA LEU A 11 -16.22 3.96 17.97
C LEU A 11 -16.52 5.17 17.08
N GLU A 12 -16.36 6.38 17.60
CA GLU A 12 -16.53 7.60 16.83
C GLU A 12 -15.61 7.62 15.59
N LEU A 13 -14.34 7.27 15.78
CA LEU A 13 -13.38 7.26 14.68
C LEU A 13 -13.59 6.07 13.73
N ILE A 14 -14.03 4.91 14.23
CA ILE A 14 -14.45 3.77 13.38
C ILE A 14 -15.60 4.22 12.48
N GLY A 15 -16.64 4.85 13.01
CA GLY A 15 -17.73 5.40 12.21
C GLY A 15 -17.25 6.37 11.12
N GLU A 16 -16.30 7.27 11.46
CA GLU A 16 -15.72 8.16 10.44
C GLU A 16 -14.99 7.41 9.31
N VAL A 17 -14.34 6.27 9.58
CA VAL A 17 -13.53 5.53 8.58
C VAL A 17 -14.26 4.38 7.92
N ALA A 18 -15.38 3.92 8.49
CA ALA A 18 -16.17 2.80 7.99
C ALA A 18 -16.77 3.12 6.61
N GLU A 19 -17.24 4.34 6.44
CA GLU A 19 -17.79 4.76 5.17
C GLU A 19 -16.69 5.13 4.15
N PRO A 20 -16.84 4.72 2.88
CA PRO A 20 -15.97 5.17 1.82
C PRO A 20 -15.99 6.71 1.73
N GLY A 21 -14.82 7.32 1.73
CA GLY A 21 -14.70 8.77 1.66
C GLY A 21 -13.58 9.21 0.72
N PRO A 22 -13.54 10.51 0.37
CA PRO A 22 -12.56 11.03 -0.61
C PRO A 22 -11.12 11.02 -0.07
N TYR A 23 -10.94 10.79 1.22
CA TYR A 23 -9.62 10.79 1.87
C TYR A 23 -9.29 9.40 2.44
N PRO A 24 -8.01 8.98 2.35
CA PRO A 24 -7.54 7.76 2.99
C PRO A 24 -7.79 7.76 4.51
N ALA A 25 -7.84 6.58 5.12
CA ALA A 25 -8.04 6.43 6.57
C ALA A 25 -6.99 7.21 7.37
N ASP A 26 -5.71 7.15 6.99
CA ASP A 26 -4.63 7.91 7.63
C ASP A 26 -4.90 9.42 7.71
N ALA A 27 -5.45 10.00 6.64
CA ALA A 27 -5.77 11.43 6.62
C ALA A 27 -6.95 11.76 7.54
N ARG A 28 -7.95 10.87 7.64
CA ARG A 28 -9.11 10.99 8.54
C ARG A 28 -8.68 10.84 9.99
N VAL A 29 -7.91 9.82 10.32
CA VAL A 29 -7.28 9.61 11.64
C VAL A 29 -6.45 10.83 12.06
N GLY A 30 -5.62 11.34 11.14
CA GLY A 30 -4.81 12.53 11.40
C GLY A 30 -5.67 13.78 11.67
N ARG A 31 -6.80 13.94 10.98
CA ARG A 31 -7.75 15.04 11.21
C ARG A 31 -8.42 14.91 12.57
N PHE A 32 -8.88 13.72 12.92
CA PHE A 32 -9.48 13.42 14.21
C PHE A 32 -8.60 13.83 15.39
N PHE A 33 -7.31 13.45 15.34
CA PHE A 33 -6.36 13.82 16.40
C PHE A 33 -5.96 15.30 16.42
N ARG A 34 -5.96 15.99 15.28
CA ARG A 34 -5.72 17.45 15.27
C ARG A 34 -6.82 18.22 15.97
N GLY A 35 -8.06 17.77 15.86
CA GLY A 35 -9.20 18.34 16.58
C GLY A 35 -9.21 18.07 18.10
N ARG A 36 -8.43 17.05 18.57
CA ARG A 36 -8.48 16.57 19.97
C ARG A 36 -7.10 16.61 20.62
N ARG A 37 -6.61 17.84 20.86
CA ARG A 37 -5.26 18.08 21.41
C ARG A 37 -5.04 17.55 22.81
N PHE A 38 -6.13 17.29 23.56
CA PHE A 38 -6.08 16.73 24.91
C PHE A 38 -5.66 15.25 24.94
N LEU A 39 -5.69 14.54 23.81
CA LEU A 39 -5.28 13.15 23.73
C LEU A 39 -3.77 13.01 23.83
N GLY A 40 -3.31 12.25 24.82
CA GLY A 40 -1.91 11.90 24.99
C GLY A 40 -1.43 10.86 23.96
N SER A 41 -0.13 10.60 23.93
CA SER A 41 0.48 9.65 22.99
C SER A 41 -0.04 8.22 23.19
N ARG A 42 -0.29 7.80 24.44
CA ARG A 42 -0.85 6.47 24.78
C ARG A 42 -2.28 6.35 24.27
N ASP A 43 -3.13 7.36 24.52
CA ASP A 43 -4.52 7.37 24.07
C ASP A 43 -4.61 7.31 22.54
N ARG A 44 -3.82 8.13 21.83
CA ARG A 44 -3.75 8.11 20.35
C ARG A 44 -3.27 6.76 19.81
N ARG A 45 -2.32 6.12 20.48
CA ARG A 45 -1.84 4.79 20.07
C ARG A 45 -2.94 3.75 20.21
N PHE A 46 -3.68 3.77 21.32
CA PHE A 46 -4.80 2.86 21.55
C PHE A 46 -5.89 3.06 20.49
N ILE A 47 -6.41 4.29 20.35
CA ILE A 47 -7.50 4.61 19.41
C ILE A 47 -7.09 4.24 17.97
N SER A 48 -5.86 4.60 17.55
CA SER A 48 -5.36 4.18 16.24
C SER A 48 -5.29 2.67 16.12
N GLY A 49 -4.80 1.97 17.15
CA GLY A 49 -4.73 0.51 17.19
C GLY A 49 -6.09 -0.14 17.00
N ALA A 50 -7.11 0.35 17.70
CA ALA A 50 -8.48 -0.13 17.61
C ALA A 50 -9.07 0.07 16.20
N VAL A 51 -8.90 1.26 15.64
CA VAL A 51 -9.40 1.59 14.28
C VAL A 51 -8.72 0.74 13.21
N TYR A 52 -7.39 0.60 13.26
CA TYR A 52 -6.68 -0.23 12.29
C TYR A 52 -6.91 -1.72 12.47
N ALA A 53 -7.16 -2.20 13.71
CA ALA A 53 -7.61 -3.56 13.96
C ALA A 53 -8.98 -3.78 13.31
N TRP A 54 -9.92 -2.86 13.52
CA TRP A 54 -11.24 -2.94 12.91
C TRP A 54 -11.16 -2.95 11.37
N LEU A 55 -10.42 -2.03 10.75
CA LEU A 55 -10.24 -1.99 9.31
C LEU A 55 -9.63 -3.29 8.73
N ARG A 56 -8.81 -4.00 9.52
CA ARG A 56 -8.22 -5.28 9.09
C ARG A 56 -9.16 -6.45 9.27
N PHE A 57 -9.92 -6.50 10.38
CA PHE A 57 -10.51 -7.75 10.85
C PHE A 57 -12.04 -7.76 10.98
N HIS A 58 -12.74 -6.64 10.69
CA HIS A 58 -14.20 -6.62 10.78
C HIS A 58 -14.87 -7.59 9.77
N ASP A 59 -14.29 -7.81 8.58
CA ASP A 59 -14.80 -8.80 7.62
C ASP A 59 -14.66 -10.25 8.12
N ARG A 60 -13.77 -10.50 9.10
CA ARG A 60 -13.68 -11.77 9.81
C ARG A 60 -14.61 -11.80 11.01
N ALA A 61 -14.63 -10.72 11.77
CA ALA A 61 -15.37 -10.63 13.03
C ALA A 61 -16.89 -10.71 12.80
N ARG A 62 -17.41 -9.90 11.87
CA ARG A 62 -18.86 -9.76 11.64
C ARG A 62 -19.56 -11.05 11.23
N PRO A 63 -19.13 -11.79 10.21
CA PRO A 63 -19.77 -13.05 9.85
C PRO A 63 -19.77 -14.07 10.99
N ARG A 64 -18.74 -14.08 11.83
CA ARG A 64 -18.62 -15.01 12.95
C ARG A 64 -19.60 -14.72 14.09
N TRP A 65 -19.73 -13.45 14.51
CA TRP A 65 -20.70 -13.15 15.56
C TRP A 65 -22.15 -13.25 15.05
N LEU A 66 -22.42 -13.01 13.76
CA LEU A 66 -23.72 -13.31 13.15
C LEU A 66 -24.05 -14.80 13.24
N SER A 67 -23.12 -15.68 12.84
CA SER A 67 -23.28 -17.14 12.98
C SER A 67 -23.46 -17.56 14.44
N TRP A 68 -22.78 -16.88 15.39
CA TRP A 68 -22.94 -17.13 16.81
C TRP A 68 -24.36 -16.79 17.30
N LEU A 69 -24.97 -15.70 16.84
CA LEU A 69 -26.35 -15.35 17.13
C LEU A 69 -27.33 -16.40 16.57
N GLU A 70 -27.17 -16.78 15.30
CA GLU A 70 -28.00 -17.78 14.64
C GLU A 70 -27.98 -19.12 15.38
N LEU A 71 -26.81 -19.62 15.74
CA LEU A 71 -26.64 -20.89 16.48
C LEU A 71 -27.33 -20.89 17.86
N ARG A 72 -27.58 -19.71 18.44
CA ARG A 72 -28.23 -19.55 19.76
C ARG A 72 -29.67 -19.07 19.69
N ASN A 73 -30.24 -18.96 18.48
CA ASN A 73 -31.58 -18.40 18.23
C ASN A 73 -31.76 -17.01 18.87
N LEU A 74 -30.71 -16.20 18.87
CA LEU A 74 -30.77 -14.82 19.32
C LEU A 74 -31.18 -13.94 18.13
N ASP A 75 -32.07 -12.96 18.39
CA ASP A 75 -32.51 -12.05 17.36
C ASP A 75 -31.31 -11.34 16.72
N ALA A 76 -31.25 -11.35 15.40
CA ALA A 76 -30.29 -10.56 14.68
C ALA A 76 -30.49 -9.08 15.06
N ILE A 77 -29.39 -8.36 15.25
CA ILE A 77 -29.42 -6.93 15.57
C ILE A 77 -29.81 -6.17 14.29
N GLU A 78 -30.98 -6.44 13.71
CA GLU A 78 -31.47 -5.73 12.53
C GLU A 78 -31.77 -4.25 12.83
N ASP A 79 -32.12 -3.93 14.08
CA ASP A 79 -32.41 -2.57 14.56
C ASP A 79 -31.33 -1.95 15.46
N SER A 80 -30.19 -2.63 15.66
CA SER A 80 -29.13 -2.04 16.46
C SER A 80 -28.46 -0.90 15.71
N SER A 81 -28.21 0.17 16.44
CA SER A 81 -27.44 1.30 15.95
C SER A 81 -26.13 0.80 15.31
N GLU A 82 -25.63 1.54 14.34
CA GLU A 82 -24.33 1.24 13.72
C GLU A 82 -23.21 1.04 14.76
N GLN A 83 -23.29 1.76 15.88
CA GLN A 83 -22.40 1.61 17.03
C GLN A 83 -22.51 0.22 17.68
N GLY A 84 -23.71 -0.35 17.79
CA GLY A 84 -23.91 -1.70 18.33
C GLY A 84 -23.19 -2.77 17.51
N ARG A 85 -23.25 -2.65 16.19
CA ARG A 85 -22.50 -3.53 15.27
C ARG A 85 -20.99 -3.40 15.45
N PHE A 86 -20.48 -2.18 15.61
CA PHE A 86 -19.04 -1.95 15.86
C PHE A 86 -18.60 -2.53 17.21
N LEU A 87 -19.45 -2.46 18.22
CA LEU A 87 -19.15 -3.07 19.53
C LEU A 87 -19.02 -4.59 19.45
N LEU A 88 -19.89 -5.27 18.70
CA LEU A 88 -19.78 -6.72 18.50
C LEU A 88 -18.58 -7.09 17.61
N ASP A 89 -18.27 -6.30 16.61
CA ASP A 89 -17.02 -6.46 15.85
C ASP A 89 -15.80 -6.36 16.77
N ILE A 90 -15.76 -5.35 17.67
CA ILE A 90 -14.69 -5.15 18.65
C ILE A 90 -14.59 -6.33 19.60
N LEU A 91 -15.74 -6.82 20.12
CA LEU A 91 -15.77 -7.96 21.02
C LEU A 91 -15.24 -9.23 20.36
N ALA A 92 -15.65 -9.49 19.13
CA ALA A 92 -15.18 -10.62 18.35
C ALA A 92 -13.66 -10.52 18.05
N MET A 93 -13.18 -9.33 17.75
CA MET A 93 -11.74 -9.09 17.55
C MET A 93 -10.92 -9.24 18.84
N ALA A 94 -11.48 -8.86 19.99
CA ALA A 94 -10.86 -9.07 21.29
C ALA A 94 -10.75 -10.56 21.63
N GLN A 95 -11.78 -11.35 21.32
CA GLN A 95 -11.78 -12.81 21.48
C GLN A 95 -10.72 -13.48 20.59
N ASP A 96 -10.52 -12.99 19.36
CA ASP A 96 -9.49 -13.49 18.45
C ASP A 96 -8.07 -12.97 18.80
N GLY A 97 -7.92 -12.14 19.82
CA GLY A 97 -6.62 -11.56 20.25
C GLY A 97 -6.02 -10.55 19.28
N VAL A 98 -6.84 -9.97 18.38
CA VAL A 98 -6.41 -8.97 17.38
C VAL A 98 -6.82 -7.54 17.70
N PHE A 99 -7.49 -7.32 18.84
CA PHE A 99 -7.84 -6.01 19.36
C PHE A 99 -6.81 -5.55 20.42
N PRO A 100 -6.62 -4.22 20.66
CA PRO A 100 -5.67 -3.73 21.66
C PRO A 100 -5.93 -4.15 23.11
N TRP A 101 -7.14 -4.55 23.47
CA TRP A 101 -7.48 -5.14 24.76
C TRP A 101 -7.82 -6.61 24.60
N GLU A 102 -7.62 -7.37 25.70
CA GLU A 102 -8.12 -8.73 25.86
C GLU A 102 -9.65 -8.76 25.96
N PHE A 103 -10.24 -9.93 25.81
CA PHE A 103 -11.70 -10.12 25.78
C PHE A 103 -12.42 -9.62 27.05
N THR A 104 -11.98 -10.06 28.24
CA THR A 104 -12.64 -9.68 29.49
C THR A 104 -12.63 -8.18 29.77
N PRO A 105 -11.47 -7.46 29.70
CA PRO A 105 -11.46 -6.00 29.81
C PRO A 105 -12.31 -5.29 28.75
N THR A 106 -12.45 -5.88 27.57
CA THR A 106 -13.30 -5.32 26.50
C THR A 106 -14.77 -5.44 26.86
N CYS A 107 -15.22 -6.60 27.34
CA CYS A 107 -16.59 -6.79 27.83
C CYS A 107 -16.93 -5.81 28.96
N GLU A 108 -16.05 -5.69 29.97
CA GLU A 108 -16.22 -4.78 31.10
C GLU A 108 -16.36 -3.32 30.62
N ALA A 109 -15.49 -2.87 29.72
CA ALA A 109 -15.54 -1.52 29.18
C ALA A 109 -16.81 -1.23 28.36
N ILE A 110 -17.31 -2.21 27.60
CA ILE A 110 -18.55 -2.11 26.84
C ILE A 110 -19.75 -2.00 27.80
N LEU A 111 -19.82 -2.85 28.80
CA LEU A 111 -20.93 -2.86 29.79
C LEU A 111 -20.92 -1.59 30.65
N GLU A 112 -19.74 -1.04 31.01
CA GLU A 112 -19.59 0.19 31.80
C GLU A 112 -19.89 1.43 30.97
N TRP A 113 -19.73 1.37 29.65
CA TRP A 113 -19.95 2.52 28.76
C TRP A 113 -21.41 2.99 28.77
N GLY A 114 -22.38 2.07 28.95
CA GLY A 114 -23.77 2.40 29.35
C GLY A 114 -24.65 3.02 28.27
N ASP A 115 -24.12 3.33 27.09
CA ASP A 115 -24.85 3.93 25.95
C ASP A 115 -25.27 2.83 24.96
N LEU A 116 -25.81 1.74 25.54
CA LEU A 116 -26.26 0.59 24.75
C LEU A 116 -27.73 0.82 24.39
N ASP A 117 -27.96 1.23 23.14
CA ASP A 117 -29.32 1.37 22.59
C ASP A 117 -30.02 0.00 22.56
N GLY A 118 -30.75 -0.28 23.65
CA GLY A 118 -31.66 -1.42 23.76
C GLY A 118 -31.15 -2.59 24.60
N HIS A 119 -32.08 -3.22 25.30
CA HIS A 119 -31.85 -4.39 26.17
C HIS A 119 -31.24 -5.60 25.46
N SER A 120 -31.37 -5.71 24.13
CA SER A 120 -30.85 -6.83 23.36
C SER A 120 -29.32 -6.84 23.27
N LEU A 121 -28.67 -5.69 23.02
CA LEU A 121 -27.22 -5.62 22.91
C LEU A 121 -26.51 -5.86 24.24
N GLU A 122 -27.04 -5.29 25.37
CA GLU A 122 -26.50 -5.56 26.69
C GLU A 122 -26.62 -7.05 27.05
N SER A 123 -27.76 -7.66 26.76
CA SER A 123 -27.99 -9.09 26.95
C SER A 123 -27.01 -9.93 26.14
N GLN A 124 -26.77 -9.60 24.88
CA GLN A 124 -25.84 -10.31 24.00
C GLN A 124 -24.39 -10.18 24.48
N VAL A 125 -23.96 -9.00 24.94
CA VAL A 125 -22.61 -8.80 25.51
C VAL A 125 -22.44 -9.59 26.81
N ARG A 126 -23.45 -9.60 27.68
CA ARG A 126 -23.44 -10.42 28.93
C ARG A 126 -23.39 -11.91 28.61
N GLN A 127 -24.15 -12.36 27.62
CA GLN A 127 -24.15 -13.75 27.21
C GLN A 127 -22.79 -14.11 26.56
N ALA A 128 -22.23 -13.27 25.70
CA ALA A 128 -20.90 -13.46 25.15
C ALA A 128 -19.81 -13.55 26.24
N ALA A 129 -19.94 -12.77 27.31
CA ALA A 129 -19.03 -12.82 28.45
C ALA A 129 -19.17 -14.09 29.32
N SER A 130 -20.35 -14.72 29.35
CA SER A 130 -20.64 -15.93 30.15
C SER A 130 -20.39 -17.24 29.38
N ASP A 131 -20.57 -17.23 28.07
CA ASP A 131 -20.44 -18.40 27.19
C ASP A 131 -19.14 -18.34 26.35
N SER A 132 -18.81 -19.47 25.73
CA SER A 132 -17.73 -19.49 24.72
C SER A 132 -18.14 -18.67 23.49
N PHE A 133 -17.87 -17.36 23.54
CA PHE A 133 -18.10 -16.48 22.40
C PHE A 133 -17.18 -16.87 21.26
N LEU A 134 -17.73 -17.06 20.06
CA LEU A 134 -17.01 -17.49 18.88
C LEU A 134 -16.26 -18.83 19.01
N ASP A 135 -16.98 -19.89 19.40
CA ASP A 135 -16.50 -21.27 19.31
C ASP A 135 -15.97 -21.59 17.91
N LYS A 136 -15.29 -22.75 17.80
CA LYS A 136 -14.75 -23.24 16.52
C LYS A 136 -15.80 -23.39 15.42
N ASP A 137 -17.07 -23.50 15.80
CA ASP A 137 -18.21 -23.72 14.88
C ASP A 137 -18.90 -22.40 14.46
N CYS A 138 -18.51 -21.26 15.03
CA CYS A 138 -19.05 -19.95 14.67
C CYS A 138 -18.46 -19.41 13.38
N TRP A 139 -18.77 -20.06 12.27
CA TRP A 139 -18.42 -19.65 10.92
C TRP A 139 -19.64 -19.69 10.01
N PRO A 140 -19.69 -18.86 8.93
CA PRO A 140 -20.74 -18.96 7.93
C PRO A 140 -20.87 -20.38 7.38
N ALA A 141 -22.11 -20.81 7.14
CA ALA A 141 -22.39 -22.12 6.57
C ALA A 141 -22.01 -22.20 5.07
N ASP A 142 -22.11 -21.07 4.35
CA ASP A 142 -21.68 -20.99 2.96
C ASP A 142 -20.15 -21.05 2.85
N PRO A 143 -19.57 -21.96 2.04
CA PRO A 143 -18.12 -22.14 1.94
C PRO A 143 -17.37 -20.90 1.39
N GLU A 144 -18.00 -20.09 0.54
CA GLU A 144 -17.39 -18.89 -0.03
C GLU A 144 -17.37 -17.75 1.01
N GLU A 145 -18.46 -17.57 1.75
CA GLU A 145 -18.54 -16.61 2.84
C GLU A 145 -17.58 -16.99 3.97
N ARG A 146 -17.50 -18.28 4.30
CA ARG A 146 -16.56 -18.82 5.27
C ARG A 146 -15.12 -18.52 4.87
N PHE A 147 -14.73 -18.84 3.63
CA PHE A 147 -13.38 -18.56 3.14
C PHE A 147 -13.05 -17.07 3.17
N ALA A 148 -13.98 -16.22 2.73
CA ALA A 148 -13.81 -14.76 2.77
C ALA A 148 -13.63 -14.25 4.21
N ALA A 149 -14.42 -14.75 5.16
CA ALA A 149 -14.29 -14.42 6.57
C ALA A 149 -12.95 -14.93 7.16
N GLU A 150 -12.52 -16.14 6.85
CA GLU A 150 -11.21 -16.67 7.27
C GLU A 150 -10.05 -15.82 6.74
N CYS A 151 -10.18 -15.30 5.51
CA CYS A 151 -9.27 -14.34 4.90
C CYS A 151 -9.33 -12.94 5.52
N SER A 152 -10.39 -12.61 6.25
CA SER A 152 -10.73 -11.24 6.65
C SER A 152 -10.85 -10.28 5.45
N MET A 153 -11.53 -10.72 4.42
CA MET A 153 -11.76 -9.99 3.17
C MET A 153 -13.25 -9.88 2.86
N PRO A 154 -13.68 -8.81 2.17
CA PRO A 154 -15.03 -8.78 1.60
C PRO A 154 -15.27 -9.99 0.69
N LEU A 155 -16.52 -10.44 0.61
CA LEU A 155 -16.90 -11.67 -0.11
C LEU A 155 -16.35 -11.71 -1.55
N TRP A 156 -16.45 -10.61 -2.29
CA TRP A 156 -15.95 -10.53 -3.67
C TRP A 156 -14.44 -10.77 -3.75
N LEU A 157 -13.67 -10.21 -2.81
CA LEU A 157 -12.22 -10.33 -2.79
C LEU A 157 -11.79 -11.72 -2.30
N GLY A 158 -12.49 -12.28 -1.31
CA GLY A 158 -12.31 -13.66 -0.86
C GLY A 158 -12.50 -14.66 -2.02
N LYS A 159 -13.60 -14.54 -2.78
CA LYS A 159 -13.85 -15.34 -3.98
C LYS A 159 -12.73 -15.21 -5.02
N LEU A 160 -12.26 -13.99 -5.26
CA LEU A 160 -11.19 -13.74 -6.21
C LEU A 160 -9.86 -14.37 -5.75
N ILE A 161 -9.50 -14.23 -4.49
CA ILE A 161 -8.29 -14.84 -3.90
C ILE A 161 -8.37 -16.37 -4.01
N ARG A 162 -9.51 -16.98 -3.65
CA ARG A 162 -9.70 -18.43 -3.72
C ARG A 162 -9.57 -18.94 -5.14
N LYS A 163 -10.15 -18.21 -6.11
CA LYS A 163 -10.07 -18.56 -7.54
C LYS A 163 -8.64 -18.52 -8.09
N GLN A 164 -7.84 -17.49 -7.71
CA GLN A 164 -6.50 -17.28 -8.27
C GLN A 164 -5.42 -18.11 -7.57
N TYR A 165 -5.52 -18.29 -6.25
CA TYR A 165 -4.46 -18.89 -5.43
C TYR A 165 -4.84 -20.24 -4.82
N GLY A 166 -6.11 -20.68 -4.94
CA GLY A 166 -6.64 -21.83 -4.22
C GLY A 166 -6.86 -21.51 -2.74
N GLU A 167 -7.25 -22.52 -1.97
CA GLU A 167 -7.67 -22.36 -0.57
C GLU A 167 -6.46 -22.12 0.35
N GLU A 168 -5.49 -23.02 0.34
CA GLU A 168 -4.33 -22.97 1.23
C GLU A 168 -3.47 -21.72 1.01
N ARG A 169 -3.03 -21.52 -0.22
CA ARG A 169 -2.19 -20.35 -0.56
C ARG A 169 -2.95 -19.04 -0.44
N GLY A 170 -4.26 -19.04 -0.73
CA GLY A 170 -5.13 -17.87 -0.57
C GLY A 170 -5.24 -17.44 0.89
N LEU A 171 -5.42 -18.38 1.83
CA LEU A 171 -5.43 -18.10 3.27
C LEU A 171 -4.08 -17.58 3.78
N GLU A 172 -2.97 -18.14 3.30
CA GLU A 172 -1.63 -17.64 3.65
C GLU A 172 -1.46 -16.18 3.19
N LEU A 173 -1.74 -15.90 1.91
CA LEU A 173 -1.65 -14.56 1.34
C LEU A 173 -2.54 -13.56 2.12
N ALA A 174 -3.77 -13.94 2.44
CA ALA A 174 -4.68 -13.09 3.20
C ALA A 174 -4.15 -12.76 4.60
N ARG A 175 -3.60 -13.75 5.33
CA ARG A 175 -2.97 -13.53 6.64
C ARG A 175 -1.78 -12.58 6.54
N GLU A 176 -0.95 -12.75 5.52
CA GLU A 176 0.17 -11.86 5.24
C GLU A 176 -0.28 -10.42 4.98
N LEU A 177 -1.31 -10.24 4.13
CA LEU A 177 -1.88 -8.93 3.78
C LEU A 177 -2.59 -8.25 4.96
N CYS A 178 -3.10 -9.01 5.94
CA CYS A 178 -3.67 -8.49 7.17
C CYS A 178 -2.62 -8.24 8.27
N SER A 179 -1.36 -8.67 8.09
CA SER A 179 -0.31 -8.44 9.08
C SER A 179 0.14 -6.96 9.11
N PRO A 180 0.63 -6.44 10.24
CA PRO A 180 1.23 -5.11 10.27
C PRO A 180 2.47 -5.00 9.37
N ALA A 181 2.59 -3.89 8.63
CA ALA A 181 3.78 -3.60 7.85
C ALA A 181 4.88 -2.97 8.69
N SER A 182 6.14 -3.29 8.38
CA SER A 182 7.31 -2.55 8.83
C SER A 182 7.27 -1.09 8.34
N VAL A 183 8.06 -0.23 8.95
CA VAL A 183 8.25 1.14 8.46
C VAL A 183 9.54 1.18 7.67
N ASP A 184 9.43 1.24 6.35
CA ASP A 184 10.58 1.32 5.47
C ASP A 184 10.84 2.77 5.07
N LEU A 185 12.12 3.13 5.07
CA LEU A 185 12.62 4.45 4.73
C LEU A 185 13.58 4.36 3.56
N ARG A 186 13.48 5.30 2.64
CA ARG A 186 14.51 5.54 1.62
C ARG A 186 15.36 6.73 2.05
N VAL A 187 16.66 6.53 2.11
CA VAL A 187 17.62 7.61 2.39
C VAL A 187 17.89 8.41 1.12
N ASN A 188 17.78 9.73 1.22
CA ASN A 188 18.24 10.66 0.18
C ASN A 188 19.79 10.69 0.20
N SER A 189 20.40 9.94 -0.70
CA SER A 189 21.86 9.76 -0.77
C SER A 189 22.62 11.05 -1.08
N ARG A 190 21.96 12.04 -1.69
CA ARG A 190 22.53 13.38 -1.96
C ARG A 190 22.70 14.23 -0.70
N ARG A 191 21.93 13.96 0.36
CA ARG A 191 21.96 14.74 1.62
C ARG A 191 22.67 14.03 2.75
N ALA A 192 22.61 12.70 2.81
CA ALA A 192 23.25 11.94 3.86
C ALA A 192 23.54 10.50 3.45
N SER A 193 24.62 9.94 3.98
CA SER A 193 24.87 8.51 3.82
C SER A 193 23.92 7.68 4.68
N ARG A 194 23.57 6.46 4.22
CA ARG A 194 22.72 5.52 4.95
C ARG A 194 23.22 5.27 6.38
N LYS A 195 24.54 5.10 6.58
CA LYS A 195 25.16 4.93 7.90
C LYS A 195 24.92 6.13 8.83
N LYS A 196 25.01 7.38 8.28
CA LYS A 196 24.76 8.60 9.05
C LYS A 196 23.31 8.68 9.52
N VAL A 197 22.36 8.41 8.64
CA VAL A 197 20.93 8.41 8.93
C VAL A 197 20.58 7.35 9.98
N MET A 198 21.06 6.11 9.79
CA MET A 198 20.86 5.02 10.73
C MET A 198 21.33 5.38 12.15
N ARG A 199 22.55 5.91 12.29
CA ARG A 199 23.08 6.36 13.59
C ARG A 199 22.27 7.52 14.20
N SER A 200 21.73 8.43 13.39
CA SER A 200 20.88 9.53 13.87
C SER A 200 19.57 8.99 14.44
N LEU A 201 18.89 8.12 13.71
CA LEU A 201 17.65 7.50 14.15
C LEU A 201 17.84 6.64 15.41
N GLN A 202 18.88 5.83 15.48
CA GLN A 202 19.19 5.00 16.66
C GLN A 202 19.46 5.82 17.93
N ARG A 203 20.02 7.05 17.81
CA ARG A 203 20.23 7.94 18.95
C ARG A 203 18.99 8.71 19.37
N GLU A 204 18.13 9.04 18.43
CA GLU A 204 16.98 9.91 18.64
C GLU A 204 15.69 9.15 18.95
N THR A 205 15.69 7.82 18.76
CA THR A 205 14.49 6.99 18.90
C THR A 205 14.82 5.67 19.60
N GLU A 206 13.79 5.03 20.15
CA GLU A 206 13.90 3.68 20.74
C GLU A 206 13.69 2.56 19.69
N ALA A 207 13.54 2.91 18.39
CA ALA A 207 13.33 1.93 17.35
C ALA A 207 14.65 1.25 16.98
N GLU A 208 14.57 -0.04 16.74
CA GLU A 208 15.64 -0.77 16.06
C GLU A 208 15.64 -0.36 14.59
N VAL A 209 16.82 -0.03 14.08
CA VAL A 209 17.01 0.44 12.70
C VAL A 209 17.95 -0.52 12.00
N GLU A 210 17.42 -1.19 10.99
CA GLU A 210 18.16 -2.16 10.19
C GLU A 210 18.36 -1.68 8.75
N LEU A 211 19.28 -2.31 8.05
CA LEU A 211 19.44 -2.13 6.60
C LEU A 211 18.34 -2.90 5.90
N SER A 212 17.75 -2.30 4.87
CA SER A 212 16.85 -3.02 3.96
C SER A 212 17.58 -4.14 3.22
N ASN A 213 16.85 -5.19 2.87
CA ASN A 213 17.42 -6.39 2.25
C ASN A 213 17.90 -6.15 0.81
N PHE A 214 17.14 -5.39 0.05
CA PHE A 214 17.36 -5.21 -1.39
C PHE A 214 17.83 -3.81 -1.74
N SER A 215 17.24 -2.79 -1.10
CA SER A 215 17.55 -1.39 -1.42
C SER A 215 18.88 -0.94 -0.82
N SER A 216 19.76 -0.41 -1.67
CA SER A 216 21.05 0.15 -1.22
C SER A 216 20.89 1.45 -0.42
N THR A 217 19.75 2.12 -0.51
CA THR A 217 19.40 3.34 0.24
C THR A 217 18.35 3.11 1.32
N GLY A 218 17.82 1.89 1.42
CA GLY A 218 16.73 1.55 2.32
C GLY A 218 17.16 1.32 3.77
N LEU A 219 16.31 1.73 4.70
CA LEU A 219 16.35 1.39 6.12
C LEU A 219 14.99 0.88 6.54
N ARG A 220 14.96 -0.04 7.52
CA ARG A 220 13.75 -0.61 8.11
C ARG A 220 13.71 -0.33 9.60
N LEU A 221 12.53 0.06 10.10
CA LEU A 221 12.26 0.24 11.52
C LEU A 221 11.36 -0.90 12.00
N ASP A 222 11.64 -1.44 13.19
CA ASP A 222 10.85 -2.47 13.85
C ASP A 222 9.46 -1.97 14.27
N ARG A 223 9.30 -0.66 14.45
CA ARG A 223 8.06 -0.03 14.94
C ARG A 223 7.79 1.33 14.33
N ARG A 224 6.53 1.77 14.41
CA ARG A 224 6.14 3.14 14.04
C ARG A 224 6.63 4.12 15.10
N ILE A 225 7.28 5.19 14.65
CA ILE A 225 7.78 6.30 15.48
C ILE A 225 7.30 7.64 14.92
N ASN A 226 7.42 8.70 15.71
CA ASN A 226 7.19 10.06 15.23
C ASN A 226 8.39 10.56 14.40
N LEU A 227 8.44 10.17 13.13
CA LEU A 227 9.52 10.56 12.21
C LEU A 227 9.68 12.07 12.07
N THR A 228 8.60 12.86 12.13
CA THR A 228 8.66 14.32 11.95
C THR A 228 9.45 15.00 13.07
N ALA A 229 9.59 14.37 14.22
CA ALA A 229 10.41 14.86 15.33
C ALA A 229 11.91 14.57 15.16
N THR A 230 12.29 13.73 14.18
CA THR A 230 13.70 13.34 13.99
C THR A 230 14.49 14.34 13.16
N THR A 231 15.79 14.41 13.39
CA THR A 231 16.73 15.20 12.58
C THR A 231 16.73 14.74 11.13
N ALA A 232 16.63 13.44 10.90
CA ALA A 232 16.60 12.84 9.55
C ALA A 232 15.43 13.38 8.72
N SER A 233 14.23 13.48 9.32
CA SER A 233 13.05 14.04 8.66
C SER A 233 13.18 15.55 8.42
N ARG A 234 13.53 16.32 9.48
CA ARG A 234 13.67 17.79 9.38
C ARG A 234 14.70 18.24 8.35
N LYS A 235 15.73 17.42 8.09
CA LYS A 235 16.80 17.71 7.10
C LYS A 235 16.52 17.08 5.75
N SER A 236 15.33 16.48 5.53
CA SER A 236 14.98 15.75 4.29
C SER A 236 16.02 14.69 3.91
N TRP A 237 16.57 13.99 4.91
CA TRP A 237 17.48 12.88 4.69
C TRP A 237 16.75 11.58 4.36
N ILE A 238 15.46 11.51 4.68
CA ILE A 238 14.63 10.30 4.52
C ILE A 238 13.29 10.61 3.89
N GLU A 239 12.78 9.63 3.19
CA GLU A 239 11.41 9.51 2.70
C GLU A 239 10.82 8.19 3.20
N VAL A 240 9.55 8.21 3.65
CA VAL A 240 8.84 6.96 3.95
C VAL A 240 8.45 6.32 2.63
N GLN A 241 9.04 5.16 2.34
CA GLN A 241 8.78 4.43 1.10
C GLN A 241 9.02 2.94 1.33
N ASP A 242 8.00 2.12 1.06
CA ASP A 242 8.10 0.67 1.13
C ASP A 242 9.28 0.14 0.32
N GLU A 243 9.97 -0.90 0.84
CA GLU A 243 11.13 -1.46 0.14
C GLU A 243 10.77 -2.07 -1.21
N GLY A 244 9.55 -2.64 -1.38
CA GLY A 244 9.06 -3.11 -2.67
C GLY A 244 8.90 -1.98 -3.69
N SER A 245 8.43 -0.81 -3.25
CA SER A 245 8.39 0.39 -4.10
C SER A 245 9.78 0.87 -4.49
N GLN A 246 10.78 0.76 -3.59
CA GLN A 246 12.18 1.05 -3.91
C GLN A 246 12.75 0.02 -4.89
N ALA A 247 12.47 -1.27 -4.67
CA ALA A 247 12.89 -2.36 -5.55
C ALA A 247 12.29 -2.20 -6.96
N ALA A 248 11.04 -1.74 -7.08
CA ALA A 248 10.43 -1.45 -8.38
C ALA A 248 11.22 -0.40 -9.16
N VAL A 249 11.73 0.64 -8.49
CA VAL A 249 12.59 1.65 -9.15
C VAL A 249 13.94 1.08 -9.55
N TYR A 250 14.58 0.31 -8.68
CA TYR A 250 15.87 -0.33 -9.03
C TYR A 250 15.71 -1.35 -10.19
N SER A 251 14.56 -2.03 -10.26
CA SER A 251 14.26 -2.98 -11.35
C SER A 251 14.08 -2.32 -12.71
N THR A 252 14.01 -1.00 -12.79
CA THR A 252 14.02 -0.27 -14.06
C THR A 252 15.39 -0.31 -14.77
N ASP A 253 16.46 -0.65 -14.05
CA ASP A 253 17.85 -0.56 -14.50
C ASP A 253 18.21 0.87 -15.00
N ALA A 254 17.60 1.89 -14.36
CA ALA A 254 17.92 3.30 -14.65
C ALA A 254 19.40 3.59 -14.34
N ALA A 255 20.03 4.42 -15.17
CA ALA A 255 21.43 4.77 -15.03
C ALA A 255 21.68 6.25 -15.41
N PRO A 256 22.80 6.84 -14.94
CA PRO A 256 23.23 8.17 -15.39
C PRO A 256 23.32 8.25 -16.92
N GLY A 257 23.03 9.43 -17.48
CA GLY A 257 23.01 9.68 -18.93
C GLY A 257 21.69 9.31 -19.62
N MET A 258 20.72 8.74 -18.91
CA MET A 258 19.43 8.39 -19.49
C MET A 258 18.44 9.57 -19.49
N THR A 259 17.61 9.63 -20.53
CA THR A 259 16.33 10.34 -20.50
C THR A 259 15.30 9.36 -19.95
N VAL A 260 14.66 9.73 -18.84
CA VAL A 260 13.68 8.91 -18.12
C VAL A 260 12.34 9.65 -18.05
N ILE A 261 11.25 8.95 -18.30
CA ILE A 261 9.89 9.44 -18.07
C ILE A 261 9.27 8.61 -16.96
N ASP A 262 8.77 9.29 -15.92
CA ASP A 262 7.88 8.76 -14.90
C ASP A 262 6.45 9.13 -15.31
N ALA A 263 5.70 8.17 -15.84
CA ALA A 263 4.42 8.38 -16.51
C ALA A 263 3.28 8.75 -15.56
N CYS A 264 3.33 8.27 -14.33
CA CYS A 264 2.30 8.45 -13.30
C CYS A 264 2.96 8.88 -11.98
N ALA A 265 3.64 10.02 -12.01
CA ALA A 265 4.55 10.44 -10.95
C ALA A 265 3.88 10.61 -9.57
N GLY A 266 2.58 10.88 -9.53
CA GLY A 266 1.86 11.11 -8.28
C GLY A 266 2.48 12.24 -7.45
N SER A 267 2.70 11.97 -6.18
CA SER A 267 3.41 12.90 -5.28
C SER A 267 4.94 12.71 -5.30
N GLY A 268 5.49 11.87 -6.19
CA GLY A 268 6.91 11.80 -6.51
C GLY A 268 7.75 10.78 -5.77
N GLY A 269 7.16 9.77 -5.15
CA GLY A 269 7.92 8.73 -4.43
C GLY A 269 8.95 8.02 -5.32
N LYS A 270 8.52 7.52 -6.48
CA LYS A 270 9.37 6.87 -7.47
C LYS A 270 10.20 7.86 -8.27
N THR A 271 9.66 9.03 -8.62
CA THR A 271 10.42 10.14 -9.26
C THR A 271 11.67 10.51 -8.46
N LEU A 272 11.55 10.71 -7.13
CA LEU A 272 12.67 11.05 -6.26
C LEU A 272 13.70 9.91 -6.18
N ALA A 273 13.26 8.66 -6.21
CA ALA A 273 14.15 7.51 -6.22
C ALA A 273 14.90 7.37 -7.57
N LEU A 274 14.22 7.59 -8.69
CA LEU A 274 14.84 7.66 -10.02
C LEU A 274 15.88 8.77 -10.08
N ALA A 275 15.54 9.97 -9.58
CA ALA A 275 16.46 11.10 -9.55
C ALA A 275 17.75 10.80 -8.75
N ASP A 276 17.62 10.10 -7.61
CA ASP A 276 18.80 9.67 -6.82
C ASP A 276 19.71 8.72 -7.60
N ILE A 277 19.19 7.97 -8.57
CA ILE A 277 19.97 7.05 -9.42
C ILE A 277 20.60 7.80 -10.57
N ILE A 278 19.79 8.51 -11.39
CA ILE A 278 20.24 9.03 -12.68
C ILE A 278 21.06 10.32 -12.56
N PHE A 279 20.89 11.09 -11.48
CA PHE A 279 21.66 12.29 -11.22
C PHE A 279 22.79 12.08 -10.21
N ARG A 280 23.20 10.81 -9.98
CA ARG A 280 24.36 10.50 -9.15
C ARG A 280 25.60 10.99 -9.85
N GLU A 281 26.27 11.98 -9.26
CA GLU A 281 27.59 12.42 -9.70
C GLU A 281 28.64 11.42 -9.20
N GLU A 282 29.46 10.93 -10.10
CA GLU A 282 30.75 10.31 -9.72
C GLU A 282 31.76 11.45 -9.53
N GLU A 283 32.37 11.51 -8.33
CA GLU A 283 33.34 12.56 -8.00
C GLU A 283 34.45 12.59 -9.08
N GLY A 284 34.59 13.75 -9.73
CA GLY A 284 35.65 14.04 -10.69
C GLY A 284 35.32 13.75 -12.17
N THR A 285 34.07 13.38 -12.51
CA THR A 285 33.65 13.17 -13.89
C THR A 285 32.78 14.35 -14.38
N GLU A 286 33.30 15.17 -15.29
CA GLU A 286 32.48 16.08 -16.11
C GLU A 286 31.70 15.24 -17.14
N VAL A 287 30.37 15.19 -16.98
CA VAL A 287 29.50 14.50 -17.93
C VAL A 287 29.25 15.44 -19.13
N PRO A 288 29.63 15.07 -20.36
CA PRO A 288 29.34 15.87 -21.53
C PRO A 288 27.86 16.20 -21.65
N ALA A 289 27.50 17.39 -22.16
CA ALA A 289 26.14 17.89 -22.24
C ALA A 289 25.15 16.92 -22.93
N HIS A 290 25.63 16.18 -23.93
CA HIS A 290 24.84 15.19 -24.68
C HIS A 290 24.59 13.88 -23.91
N LEU A 291 25.29 13.68 -22.78
CA LEU A 291 25.13 12.55 -21.86
C LEU A 291 24.46 12.95 -20.53
N GLN A 292 23.95 14.19 -20.43
CA GLN A 292 23.26 14.64 -19.23
C GLN A 292 21.96 13.89 -19.05
N SER A 293 21.74 13.46 -17.82
CA SER A 293 20.49 12.80 -17.41
C SER A 293 19.32 13.77 -17.52
N ARG A 294 18.16 13.27 -17.95
CA ARG A 294 16.91 14.02 -18.02
C ARG A 294 15.79 13.21 -17.36
N LEU A 295 15.03 13.81 -16.46
CA LEU A 295 13.89 13.19 -15.80
C LEU A 295 12.64 14.03 -16.02
N VAL A 296 11.64 13.45 -16.66
CA VAL A 296 10.33 14.07 -16.88
C VAL A 296 9.30 13.33 -16.02
N ALA A 297 8.67 14.05 -15.12
CA ALA A 297 7.61 13.54 -14.26
C ALA A 297 6.23 14.00 -14.78
N CYS A 298 5.41 13.05 -15.20
CA CYS A 298 4.09 13.28 -15.77
C CYS A 298 3.00 13.01 -14.74
N GLU A 299 2.01 13.89 -14.63
CA GLU A 299 0.88 13.73 -13.72
C GLU A 299 -0.34 14.46 -14.30
N VAL A 300 -1.54 13.88 -14.13
CA VAL A 300 -2.82 14.47 -14.55
C VAL A 300 -3.40 15.43 -13.50
N HIS A 301 -3.02 15.26 -12.24
CA HIS A 301 -3.53 16.05 -11.12
C HIS A 301 -2.59 17.19 -10.74
N HIS A 302 -2.99 18.43 -10.99
CA HIS A 302 -2.19 19.62 -10.67
C HIS A 302 -1.73 19.67 -9.20
N LYS A 303 -2.59 19.29 -8.24
CA LYS A 303 -2.23 19.30 -6.81
C LYS A 303 -1.10 18.32 -6.48
N LYS A 304 -1.11 17.13 -7.07
CA LYS A 304 -0.04 16.13 -6.88
C LYS A 304 1.28 16.63 -7.49
N LEU A 305 1.21 17.25 -8.67
CA LEU A 305 2.38 17.82 -9.33
C LEU A 305 2.99 18.99 -8.54
N GLN A 306 2.17 19.81 -7.87
CA GLN A 306 2.65 20.85 -6.96
C GLN A 306 3.37 20.26 -5.74
N GLU A 307 2.81 19.20 -5.15
CA GLU A 307 3.44 18.49 -4.04
C GLU A 307 4.77 17.85 -4.47
N LEU A 308 4.83 17.25 -5.65
CA LEU A 308 6.07 16.73 -6.23
C LEU A 308 7.13 17.84 -6.37
N ARG A 309 6.76 19.01 -6.90
CA ARG A 309 7.68 20.16 -7.01
C ARG A 309 8.23 20.60 -5.64
N ARG A 310 7.39 20.63 -4.62
CA ARG A 310 7.82 20.92 -3.26
C ARG A 310 8.83 19.90 -2.75
N ARG A 311 8.51 18.61 -2.88
CA ARG A 311 9.37 17.51 -2.41
C ARG A 311 10.70 17.43 -3.13
N THR A 312 10.74 17.66 -4.45
CA THR A 312 12.02 17.71 -5.20
C THR A 312 12.90 18.88 -4.74
N LYS A 313 12.32 20.04 -4.43
CA LYS A 313 13.06 21.17 -3.83
C LYS A 313 13.63 20.77 -2.46
N ASP A 314 12.82 20.17 -1.60
CA ASP A 314 13.26 19.70 -0.27
C ASP A 314 14.35 18.63 -0.37
N ALA A 315 14.33 17.80 -1.43
CA ALA A 315 15.30 16.75 -1.70
C ALA A 315 16.61 17.24 -2.36
N SER A 316 16.79 18.54 -2.59
CA SER A 316 17.93 19.13 -3.34
C SER A 316 17.98 18.73 -4.81
N LEU A 317 16.83 18.57 -5.44
CA LEU A 317 16.65 18.24 -6.86
C LEU A 317 16.01 19.40 -7.66
N GLY A 318 15.97 20.59 -7.07
CA GLY A 318 15.38 21.77 -7.71
C GLY A 318 16.04 22.06 -9.07
N GLY A 319 15.22 22.14 -10.11
CA GLY A 319 15.69 22.38 -11.48
C GLY A 319 16.20 21.16 -12.26
N GLN A 320 16.35 19.98 -11.61
CA GLN A 320 16.81 18.75 -12.28
C GLN A 320 15.67 17.89 -12.82
N VAL A 321 14.45 18.09 -12.30
CA VAL A 321 13.25 17.35 -12.72
C VAL A 321 12.36 18.28 -13.53
N GLU A 322 11.96 17.81 -14.71
CA GLU A 322 10.95 18.46 -15.53
C GLU A 322 9.56 17.94 -15.15
N TYR A 323 8.57 18.82 -15.16
CA TYR A 323 7.21 18.49 -14.72
C TYR A 323 6.23 18.73 -15.86
N ALA A 324 5.54 17.68 -16.26
CA ALA A 324 4.51 17.72 -17.28
C ALA A 324 3.12 17.48 -16.67
N LEU A 325 2.26 18.50 -16.66
CA LEU A 325 0.85 18.32 -16.43
C LEU A 325 0.23 17.86 -17.74
N ILE A 326 -0.27 16.62 -17.78
CA ILE A 326 -0.80 16.00 -18.99
C ILE A 326 -2.31 15.82 -18.89
N GLY A 327 -2.99 15.78 -20.05
CA GLY A 327 -4.39 15.36 -20.10
C GLY A 327 -4.54 13.85 -19.84
N GLU A 328 -5.74 13.42 -19.49
CA GLU A 328 -6.03 12.00 -19.28
C GLU A 328 -5.87 11.18 -20.56
N HIS A 329 -6.19 11.78 -21.71
CA HIS A 329 -6.12 11.14 -23.03
C HIS A 329 -5.29 11.96 -24.02
N GLY A 330 -5.01 11.40 -25.18
CA GLY A 330 -4.35 12.06 -26.30
C GLY A 330 -2.89 11.68 -26.51
N ASP A 331 -2.36 12.07 -27.67
CA ASP A 331 -0.98 11.80 -28.04
C ASP A 331 0.01 12.71 -27.29
N LEU A 332 1.05 12.11 -26.75
CA LEU A 332 2.12 12.78 -26.01
C LEU A 332 3.38 13.02 -26.83
N SER A 333 3.47 12.47 -28.06
CA SER A 333 4.68 12.47 -28.87
C SER A 333 5.16 13.87 -29.27
N ASN A 334 4.23 14.83 -29.34
CA ASN A 334 4.54 16.23 -29.68
C ASN A 334 4.93 17.09 -28.46
N THR A 335 4.70 16.58 -27.22
CA THR A 335 4.91 17.34 -25.99
C THR A 335 6.01 16.79 -25.11
N LEU A 336 6.30 15.50 -25.22
CA LEU A 336 7.30 14.81 -24.42
C LEU A 336 8.42 14.22 -25.29
N PRO A 337 9.63 14.11 -24.74
CA PRO A 337 10.76 13.53 -25.49
C PRO A 337 10.62 12.02 -25.63
N ARG A 338 11.26 11.42 -26.62
CA ARG A 338 11.51 9.98 -26.61
C ARG A 338 12.54 9.63 -25.54
N ALA A 339 12.26 8.58 -24.76
CA ALA A 339 13.02 8.22 -23.56
C ALA A 339 13.80 6.92 -23.72
N HIS A 340 14.91 6.82 -22.99
CA HIS A 340 15.66 5.58 -22.79
C HIS A 340 14.90 4.60 -21.90
N LEU A 341 14.17 5.17 -20.94
CA LEU A 341 13.37 4.44 -19.96
C LEU A 341 12.04 5.17 -19.75
N VAL A 342 10.96 4.44 -19.84
CA VAL A 342 9.62 4.88 -19.41
C VAL A 342 9.17 3.97 -18.27
N LEU A 343 8.90 4.58 -17.12
CA LEU A 343 8.30 3.92 -15.96
C LEU A 343 6.80 4.26 -15.91
N VAL A 344 5.98 3.24 -15.95
CA VAL A 344 4.51 3.34 -15.78
C VAL A 344 4.14 2.74 -14.43
N ASP A 345 4.21 3.55 -13.35
CA ASP A 345 3.68 3.20 -12.03
C ASP A 345 2.18 3.44 -12.03
N SER A 346 1.43 2.47 -12.54
CA SER A 346 0.06 2.66 -12.98
C SER A 346 -0.93 2.80 -11.82
N PRO A 347 -1.97 3.64 -11.95
CA PRO A 347 -3.09 3.63 -11.02
C PRO A 347 -3.68 2.23 -10.92
N CYS A 348 -3.94 1.75 -9.70
CA CYS A 348 -4.47 0.42 -9.43
C CYS A 348 -5.35 0.42 -8.18
N THR A 349 -5.95 -0.71 -7.85
CA THR A 349 -6.73 -0.86 -6.61
C THR A 349 -5.89 -0.64 -5.35
N GLY A 350 -4.58 -0.83 -5.42
CA GLY A 350 -3.67 -0.73 -4.28
C GLY A 350 -3.80 -1.87 -3.27
N LEU A 351 -4.47 -2.97 -3.64
CA LEU A 351 -4.73 -4.11 -2.75
C LEU A 351 -3.44 -4.82 -2.28
N GLY A 352 -2.34 -4.65 -2.99
CA GLY A 352 -1.03 -5.11 -2.53
C GLY A 352 -0.51 -4.41 -1.29
N THR A 353 -1.09 -3.25 -0.91
CA THR A 353 -0.67 -2.43 0.23
C THR A 353 -1.59 -2.56 1.45
N LEU A 354 -2.45 -3.59 1.53
CA LEU A 354 -3.41 -3.79 2.62
C LEU A 354 -2.77 -3.80 4.01
N ARG A 355 -1.51 -4.22 4.12
CA ARG A 355 -0.74 -4.13 5.37
C ARG A 355 -0.65 -2.71 5.92
N ARG A 356 -0.61 -1.69 5.04
CA ARG A 356 -0.53 -0.26 5.35
C ARG A 356 -1.86 0.44 5.26
N ASN A 357 -2.64 0.09 4.22
CA ASN A 357 -3.90 0.72 3.84
C ASN A 357 -5.05 -0.32 3.88
N PRO A 358 -5.40 -0.87 5.05
CA PRO A 358 -6.39 -1.95 5.14
C PRO A 358 -7.78 -1.54 4.65
N GLU A 359 -8.09 -0.24 4.62
CA GLU A 359 -9.36 0.26 4.09
C GLU A 359 -9.50 0.08 2.56
N ALA A 360 -8.40 -0.20 1.84
CA ALA A 360 -8.45 -0.35 0.38
C ALA A 360 -9.35 -1.52 -0.04
N LYS A 361 -9.44 -2.60 0.74
CA LYS A 361 -10.30 -3.75 0.46
C LYS A 361 -11.80 -3.43 0.42
N ASN A 362 -12.22 -2.37 1.13
CA ASN A 362 -13.62 -1.93 1.20
C ASN A 362 -13.91 -0.72 0.30
N ARG A 363 -12.88 -0.16 -0.34
CA ARG A 363 -13.03 1.01 -1.22
C ARG A 363 -13.49 0.62 -2.63
N TYR A 364 -13.09 -0.55 -3.09
CA TYR A 364 -13.29 -1.02 -4.45
C TYR A 364 -14.09 -2.32 -4.48
N GLY A 365 -14.64 -2.63 -5.65
CA GLY A 365 -15.32 -3.87 -5.97
C GLY A 365 -14.78 -4.50 -7.26
N GLU A 366 -15.34 -5.64 -7.66
CA GLU A 366 -14.92 -6.37 -8.86
C GLU A 366 -15.00 -5.52 -10.13
N LYS A 367 -16.01 -4.65 -10.25
CA LYS A 367 -16.15 -3.73 -11.39
C LYS A 367 -14.98 -2.72 -11.47
N ASP A 368 -14.48 -2.29 -10.33
CA ASP A 368 -13.34 -1.36 -10.28
C ASP A 368 -12.04 -2.04 -10.74
N VAL A 369 -11.85 -3.31 -10.42
CA VAL A 369 -10.70 -4.09 -10.91
C VAL A 369 -10.65 -4.07 -12.44
N ARG A 370 -11.78 -4.33 -13.11
CA ARG A 370 -11.87 -4.30 -14.59
C ARG A 370 -11.68 -2.91 -15.16
N ARG A 371 -12.20 -1.88 -14.49
CA ARG A 371 -11.96 -0.48 -14.86
C ARG A 371 -10.47 -0.10 -14.77
N PHE A 372 -9.79 -0.51 -13.69
CA PHE A 372 -8.35 -0.27 -13.56
C PHE A 372 -7.54 -1.04 -14.59
N GLN A 373 -7.87 -2.28 -14.88
CA GLN A 373 -7.23 -3.06 -15.95
C GLN A 373 -7.24 -2.31 -17.29
N SER A 374 -8.41 -1.81 -17.70
CA SER A 374 -8.55 -1.05 -18.95
C SER A 374 -7.73 0.24 -18.94
N LEU A 375 -7.78 0.98 -17.83
CA LEU A 375 -7.01 2.22 -17.65
C LEU A 375 -5.50 1.96 -17.68
N GLN A 376 -5.05 0.89 -17.04
CA GLN A 376 -3.63 0.50 -17.00
C GLN A 376 -3.10 0.18 -18.39
N LEU A 377 -3.87 -0.58 -19.17
CA LEU A 377 -3.49 -0.89 -20.54
C LEU A 377 -3.44 0.38 -21.41
N GLU A 378 -4.45 1.25 -21.32
CA GLU A 378 -4.47 2.54 -22.05
C GLU A 378 -3.24 3.40 -21.72
N ILE A 379 -2.91 3.54 -20.43
CA ILE A 379 -1.74 4.31 -20.02
C ILE A 379 -0.45 3.66 -20.54
N LEU A 380 -0.32 2.34 -20.43
CA LEU A 380 0.85 1.60 -20.87
C LEU A 380 1.08 1.78 -22.39
N GLU A 381 0.05 1.58 -23.21
CA GLU A 381 0.09 1.79 -24.66
C GLU A 381 0.43 3.23 -25.03
N ARG A 382 -0.20 4.20 -24.36
CA ARG A 382 0.03 5.62 -24.59
C ARG A 382 1.48 6.03 -24.37
N PHE A 383 2.11 5.56 -23.29
CA PHE A 383 3.48 5.88 -22.96
C PHE A 383 4.50 4.99 -23.67
N ALA A 384 4.12 3.82 -24.15
CA ALA A 384 4.97 2.97 -25.02
C ALA A 384 5.43 3.71 -26.26
N SER A 385 4.60 4.58 -26.85
CA SER A 385 4.95 5.42 -28.02
C SER A 385 6.13 6.35 -27.78
N LEU A 386 6.46 6.66 -26.52
CA LEU A 386 7.56 7.53 -26.13
C LEU A 386 8.89 6.78 -25.91
N VAL A 387 8.88 5.46 -25.95
CA VAL A 387 10.10 4.67 -25.83
C VAL A 387 10.91 4.80 -27.13
N ARG A 388 12.18 5.12 -27.02
CA ARG A 388 13.08 5.15 -28.19
C ARG A 388 13.48 3.72 -28.60
N PRO A 389 13.94 3.51 -29.85
CA PRO A 389 14.51 2.23 -30.23
C PRO A 389 15.59 1.77 -29.25
N ARG A 390 15.54 0.52 -28.81
CA ARG A 390 16.36 -0.08 -27.75
C ARG A 390 16.13 0.50 -26.34
N GLY A 391 15.13 1.37 -26.18
CA GLY A 391 14.69 1.87 -24.88
C GLY A 391 13.90 0.82 -24.12
N ARG A 392 13.66 1.08 -22.86
CA ARG A 392 12.99 0.18 -21.90
C ARG A 392 11.65 0.73 -21.48
N LEU A 393 10.64 -0.11 -21.43
CA LEU A 393 9.32 0.15 -20.82
C LEU A 393 9.20 -0.71 -19.59
N VAL A 394 8.78 -0.11 -18.48
CA VAL A 394 8.57 -0.82 -17.21
C VAL A 394 7.19 -0.49 -16.67
N TYR A 395 6.39 -1.51 -16.46
CA TYR A 395 5.06 -1.46 -15.87
C TYR A 395 5.13 -1.87 -14.39
N VAL A 396 4.47 -1.12 -13.53
CA VAL A 396 4.43 -1.39 -12.08
C VAL A 396 3.02 -1.20 -11.55
N THR A 397 2.57 -2.13 -10.71
CA THR A 397 1.38 -1.96 -9.87
C THR A 397 1.66 -2.40 -8.43
N CYS A 398 0.96 -1.79 -7.46
CA CYS A 398 0.89 -2.30 -6.10
C CYS A 398 -0.38 -3.17 -5.93
N SER A 399 -0.48 -4.22 -6.73
CA SER A 399 -1.57 -5.19 -6.74
C SER A 399 -1.02 -6.61 -6.80
N PHE A 400 -1.83 -7.58 -6.38
CA PHE A 400 -1.58 -9.00 -6.53
C PHE A 400 -2.66 -9.68 -7.41
N ILE A 401 -3.58 -8.89 -7.95
CA ILE A 401 -4.72 -9.38 -8.74
C ILE A 401 -4.29 -9.59 -10.18
N GLU A 402 -4.51 -10.78 -10.73
CA GLU A 402 -4.13 -11.16 -12.10
C GLU A 402 -4.61 -10.15 -13.14
N ALA A 403 -5.84 -9.65 -12.99
CA ALA A 403 -6.42 -8.66 -13.89
C ALA A 403 -5.61 -7.34 -13.97
N GLU A 404 -4.94 -6.94 -12.88
CA GLU A 404 -4.09 -5.76 -12.83
C GLU A 404 -2.60 -6.08 -13.06
N CYS A 405 -2.26 -7.34 -13.24
CA CYS A 405 -0.91 -7.87 -13.37
C CYS A 405 -0.73 -8.58 -14.71
N ASP A 406 -0.92 -9.89 -14.72
CA ASP A 406 -0.63 -10.75 -15.88
C ASP A 406 -1.55 -10.50 -17.06
N GLU A 407 -2.84 -10.25 -16.83
CA GLU A 407 -3.78 -10.00 -17.92
C GLU A 407 -3.44 -8.69 -18.65
N VAL A 408 -2.98 -7.64 -17.95
CA VAL A 408 -2.49 -6.40 -18.60
C VAL A 408 -1.25 -6.67 -19.43
N VAL A 409 -0.30 -7.45 -18.91
CA VAL A 409 0.92 -7.85 -19.61
C VAL A 409 0.59 -8.61 -20.89
N GLN A 410 -0.26 -9.63 -20.78
CA GLN A 410 -0.70 -10.44 -21.92
C GLN A 410 -1.34 -9.57 -23.00
N LEU A 411 -2.32 -8.74 -22.63
CA LEU A 411 -3.00 -7.85 -23.59
C LEU A 411 -2.05 -6.85 -24.26
N PHE A 412 -1.06 -6.36 -23.52
CA PHE A 412 -0.06 -5.46 -24.07
C PHE A 412 0.85 -6.19 -25.07
N GLU A 413 1.36 -7.36 -24.74
CA GLU A 413 2.24 -8.16 -25.59
C GLU A 413 1.56 -8.62 -26.89
N GLU A 414 0.28 -9.00 -26.81
CA GLU A 414 -0.53 -9.35 -27.99
C GLU A 414 -0.68 -8.18 -28.98
N ARG A 415 -0.75 -6.95 -28.48
CA ARG A 415 -0.96 -5.74 -29.30
C ARG A 415 0.35 -5.08 -29.75
N HIS A 416 1.43 -5.31 -29.02
CA HIS A 416 2.73 -4.65 -29.21
C HIS A 416 3.88 -5.66 -29.33
N PRO A 417 3.90 -6.52 -30.36
CA PRO A 417 4.93 -7.54 -30.53
C PRO A 417 6.34 -6.96 -30.75
N GLU A 418 6.45 -5.65 -31.04
CA GLU A 418 7.73 -4.93 -31.12
C GLU A 418 8.40 -4.71 -29.76
N PHE A 419 7.67 -4.90 -28.66
CA PHE A 419 8.19 -4.86 -27.29
C PHE A 419 8.52 -6.28 -26.83
N VAL A 420 9.81 -6.61 -26.80
CA VAL A 420 10.25 -7.93 -26.35
C VAL A 420 10.51 -7.98 -24.86
N PRO A 421 10.14 -9.08 -24.17
CA PRO A 421 10.46 -9.31 -22.77
C PRO A 421 11.92 -9.03 -22.45
N SER A 422 12.18 -8.25 -21.40
CA SER A 422 13.53 -7.84 -21.02
C SER A 422 13.70 -7.86 -19.49
N PRO A 423 14.20 -8.98 -18.94
CA PRO A 423 14.41 -9.12 -17.49
C PRO A 423 15.28 -8.00 -16.92
N SER A 424 15.02 -7.60 -15.68
CA SER A 424 15.86 -6.64 -14.97
C SER A 424 17.16 -7.27 -14.52
N PHE A 425 18.27 -6.64 -14.89
CA PHE A 425 19.61 -7.04 -14.47
C PHE A 425 19.80 -6.88 -12.95
N TRP A 426 19.30 -5.76 -12.39
CA TRP A 426 19.37 -5.52 -10.96
C TRP A 426 18.55 -6.56 -10.18
N ALA A 427 17.32 -6.85 -10.61
CA ALA A 427 16.46 -7.82 -9.94
C ALA A 427 17.08 -9.22 -9.93
N GLY A 428 17.63 -9.69 -11.05
CA GLY A 428 18.30 -10.98 -11.14
C GLY A 428 19.50 -11.13 -10.21
N LYS A 429 20.10 -10.03 -9.76
CA LYS A 429 21.23 -10.04 -8.80
C LYS A 429 20.84 -9.83 -7.36
N ARG A 430 19.68 -9.27 -7.08
CA ARG A 430 19.33 -8.76 -5.75
C ARG A 430 18.11 -9.40 -5.13
N LEU A 431 17.15 -9.81 -5.96
CA LEU A 431 15.92 -10.40 -5.47
C LEU A 431 16.03 -11.93 -5.37
N PRO A 432 15.30 -12.56 -4.45
CA PRO A 432 15.15 -14.01 -4.40
C PRO A 432 14.62 -14.57 -5.72
N ALA A 433 15.07 -15.77 -6.10
CA ALA A 433 14.57 -16.41 -7.33
C ALA A 433 13.06 -16.60 -7.35
N ALA A 434 12.45 -16.82 -6.19
CA ALA A 434 10.99 -16.91 -6.06
C ALA A 434 10.22 -15.63 -6.46
N CYS A 435 10.92 -14.48 -6.52
CA CYS A 435 10.32 -13.23 -6.99
C CYS A 435 10.35 -13.10 -8.52
N LEU A 436 11.11 -13.92 -9.23
CA LEU A 436 11.45 -13.75 -10.64
C LEU A 436 10.68 -14.75 -11.52
N ASP A 437 10.05 -14.24 -12.54
CA ASP A 437 9.33 -15.03 -13.55
C ASP A 437 9.59 -14.39 -14.93
N GLU A 438 10.59 -14.87 -15.65
CA GLU A 438 11.09 -14.28 -16.90
C GLU A 438 11.38 -12.78 -16.76
N HIS A 439 10.58 -11.93 -17.41
CA HIS A 439 10.68 -10.47 -17.35
C HIS A 439 9.71 -9.84 -16.32
N LYS A 440 9.01 -10.68 -15.57
CA LYS A 440 8.07 -10.28 -14.51
C LYS A 440 8.72 -10.47 -13.14
N ILE A 441 8.33 -9.62 -12.21
CA ILE A 441 8.78 -9.66 -10.82
C ILE A 441 7.53 -9.56 -9.94
N ARG A 442 7.41 -10.47 -8.96
CA ARG A 442 6.37 -10.43 -7.94
C ARG A 442 7.03 -10.27 -6.58
N LEU A 443 6.67 -9.21 -5.89
CA LEU A 443 7.06 -8.98 -4.52
C LEU A 443 5.86 -9.20 -3.61
N GLY A 444 6.13 -9.55 -2.35
CA GLY A 444 5.07 -9.74 -1.38
C GLY A 444 5.61 -10.08 0.00
N PRO A 445 4.76 -10.10 1.03
CA PRO A 445 5.19 -10.25 2.41
C PRO A 445 6.00 -11.52 2.67
N SER A 446 5.58 -12.67 2.17
CA SER A 446 6.27 -13.96 2.38
C SER A 446 7.52 -14.15 1.53
N ILE A 447 7.54 -13.57 0.32
CA ILE A 447 8.64 -13.81 -0.62
C ILE A 447 9.77 -12.79 -0.49
N SER A 448 9.43 -11.54 -0.16
CA SER A 448 10.39 -10.44 -0.08
C SER A 448 10.29 -9.61 1.20
N GLY A 449 9.29 -9.86 2.06
CA GLY A 449 9.04 -9.06 3.27
C GLY A 449 8.53 -7.65 3.01
N THR A 450 8.09 -7.36 1.77
CA THR A 450 7.60 -6.06 1.32
C THR A 450 6.08 -6.07 1.13
N ASP A 451 5.49 -4.94 0.79
CA ASP A 451 4.13 -4.93 0.23
C ASP A 451 4.11 -5.69 -1.11
N ALA A 452 2.92 -6.10 -1.57
CA ALA A 452 2.83 -6.79 -2.83
C ALA A 452 2.95 -5.79 -4.00
N PHE A 453 3.93 -6.05 -4.85
CA PHE A 453 4.15 -5.33 -6.11
C PHE A 453 4.28 -6.32 -7.26
N PHE A 454 3.78 -5.90 -8.40
CA PHE A 454 4.02 -6.56 -9.67
C PHE A 454 4.77 -5.61 -10.61
N ILE A 455 5.79 -6.14 -11.28
CA ILE A 455 6.63 -5.38 -12.21
C ILE A 455 6.81 -6.23 -13.46
N ALA A 456 6.63 -5.62 -14.65
CA ALA A 456 6.98 -6.26 -15.92
C ALA A 456 7.80 -5.27 -16.77
N SER A 457 8.69 -5.79 -17.61
CA SER A 457 9.57 -4.93 -18.34
C SER A 457 9.93 -5.48 -19.74
N TRP A 458 9.96 -4.55 -20.68
CA TRP A 458 10.23 -4.83 -22.10
C TRP A 458 11.29 -3.88 -22.65
N LYS A 459 11.83 -4.27 -23.79
CA LYS A 459 12.70 -3.46 -24.61
C LYS A 459 12.09 -3.30 -26.00
N LEU A 460 12.04 -2.08 -26.51
CA LEU A 460 11.61 -1.82 -27.88
C LEU A 460 12.70 -2.29 -28.84
N GLU A 461 12.44 -3.29 -29.65
CA GLU A 461 13.33 -3.68 -30.73
C GLU A 461 13.38 -2.60 -31.85
N LYS A 462 14.47 -2.54 -32.58
CA LYS A 462 14.47 -1.75 -33.82
C LYS A 462 13.44 -2.34 -34.77
N PRO A 463 12.56 -1.54 -35.38
CA PRO A 463 11.84 -2.04 -36.56
C PRO A 463 12.86 -2.65 -37.49
N ALA A 464 12.61 -3.87 -37.96
CA ALA A 464 13.42 -4.45 -39.05
C ALA A 464 13.51 -3.41 -40.15
N ALA A 465 14.72 -3.10 -40.61
CA ALA A 465 14.89 -2.22 -41.76
C ALA A 465 13.98 -2.81 -42.85
N LYS A 466 13.00 -2.04 -43.31
CA LYS A 466 12.26 -2.42 -44.52
C LYS A 466 13.27 -2.31 -45.64
N ASP A 467 13.76 -3.47 -46.13
CA ASP A 467 14.53 -3.58 -47.36
C ASP A 467 13.73 -3.04 -48.55
#